data_8a11cea674394cb9878cff3197d518e0
#
_entry.id   8a11cea674394cb9878cff3197d518e0
#
_cell.length_a   1.000
_cell.length_b   1.000
_cell.length_c   1.000
_cell.angle_alpha   90.00
_cell.angle_beta   90.00
_cell.angle_gamma   90.00
#
_symmetry.space_group_name_H-M   'P 1'
#
loop_
_entity.id
_entity.type
_entity.pdbx_description
1 polymer ?
#
loop_
_entity_poly.entity_id
_entity_poly.type
_entity_poly.pdbx_seq_one_letter_code
_entity_poly.pdbx_strand_id
1 'polypeptide(L)'
;RHHTDRFMCKKLGHGSNYGGQPFTLAQQTHLPISIVEEFQPKYFAAFPAHQRWQRRIADELYQRGYLVSLMGRKRWFHGRRNDPATIREAIAYDPQSSLADIVNRAMLRLWMSPNFPILVANDHDALTFTYPEDEEDSIVPALHAALPERIELKNGRVLSIPYDCKTGWNRGDFDPDKNPEWLKDCHSTD
;
A
#
# COMPACT_ATOMS: atom_id res chain seq x y z
N ARG A 1 24.50 -0.45 8.96
CA ARG A 1 24.63 -0.06 7.53
C ARG A 1 23.56 -0.74 6.66
N HIS A 2 23.40 -2.07 6.70
CA HIS A 2 22.42 -2.80 5.85
C HIS A 2 20.97 -2.32 5.98
N HIS A 3 20.53 -1.97 7.18
CA HIS A 3 19.15 -1.49 7.39
C HIS A 3 18.90 -0.13 6.72
N THR A 4 19.90 0.75 6.76
CA THR A 4 19.83 2.08 6.14
C THR A 4 19.79 1.98 4.61
N ASP A 5 20.64 1.12 4.02
CA ASP A 5 20.70 0.94 2.56
C ASP A 5 19.39 0.36 2.01
N ARG A 6 18.80 -0.66 2.69
CA ARG A 6 17.50 -1.21 2.32
C ARG A 6 16.39 -0.16 2.37
N PHE A 7 16.37 0.65 3.42
CA PHE A 7 15.38 1.72 3.58
C PHE A 7 15.49 2.77 2.46
N MET A 8 16.72 3.16 2.10
CA MET A 8 16.96 4.12 1.03
C MET A 8 16.55 3.56 -0.33
N CYS A 9 16.92 2.31 -0.65
CA CYS A 9 16.47 1.64 -1.87
C CYS A 9 14.94 1.53 -1.95
N LYS A 10 14.27 1.22 -0.83
CA LYS A 10 12.80 1.19 -0.74
C LYS A 10 12.20 2.57 -1.05
N LYS A 11 12.72 3.64 -0.45
CA LYS A 11 12.24 5.02 -0.71
C LYS A 11 12.45 5.45 -2.16
N LEU A 12 13.63 5.19 -2.72
CA LEU A 12 13.94 5.53 -4.12
C LEU A 12 13.06 4.76 -5.09
N GLY A 13 12.93 3.44 -4.90
CA GLY A 13 12.07 2.60 -5.75
C GLY A 13 10.61 3.02 -5.67
N HIS A 14 10.09 3.23 -4.45
CA HIS A 14 8.72 3.68 -4.23
C HIS A 14 8.46 5.05 -4.87
N GLY A 15 9.34 6.03 -4.62
CA GLY A 15 9.22 7.36 -5.22
C GLY A 15 9.31 7.33 -6.75
N SER A 16 10.19 6.48 -7.32
CA SER A 16 10.30 6.30 -8.79
C SER A 16 9.01 5.71 -9.38
N ASN A 17 8.36 4.76 -8.69
CA ASN A 17 7.09 4.18 -9.13
C ASN A 17 5.98 5.23 -9.23
N TYR A 18 5.99 6.23 -8.37
CA TYR A 18 5.03 7.35 -8.42
C TYR A 18 5.48 8.54 -9.27
N GLY A 19 6.49 8.36 -10.12
CA GLY A 19 6.96 9.41 -11.04
C GLY A 19 7.77 10.51 -10.36
N GLY A 20 8.37 10.21 -9.20
CA GLY A 20 9.24 11.14 -8.48
C GLY A 20 10.46 11.54 -9.32
N GLN A 21 10.74 12.85 -9.38
CA GLN A 21 11.86 13.39 -10.11
C GLN A 21 13.16 13.25 -9.30
N PRO A 22 14.34 13.12 -9.94
CA PRO A 22 15.61 12.92 -9.24
C PRO A 22 15.88 13.95 -8.16
N PHE A 23 15.65 15.22 -8.44
CA PHE A 23 15.83 16.31 -7.48
C PHE A 23 14.97 16.14 -6.22
N THR A 24 13.67 15.85 -6.39
CA THR A 24 12.75 15.66 -5.27
C THR A 24 13.13 14.44 -4.43
N LEU A 25 13.51 13.33 -5.08
CA LEU A 25 13.93 12.12 -4.39
C LEU A 25 15.25 12.31 -3.65
N ALA A 26 16.20 13.06 -4.23
CA ALA A 26 17.46 13.42 -3.58
C ALA A 26 17.21 14.22 -2.29
N GLN A 27 16.32 15.21 -2.33
CA GLN A 27 15.93 15.97 -1.14
C GLN A 27 15.28 15.09 -0.06
N GLN A 28 14.33 14.23 -0.44
CA GLN A 28 13.59 13.36 0.49
C GLN A 28 14.47 12.26 1.12
N THR A 29 15.50 11.83 0.43
CA THR A 29 16.39 10.77 0.88
C THR A 29 17.70 11.29 1.46
N HIS A 30 17.97 12.60 1.34
CA HIS A 30 19.25 13.23 1.70
C HIS A 30 20.45 12.62 0.97
N LEU A 31 20.23 12.06 -0.23
CA LEU A 31 21.28 11.53 -1.09
C LEU A 31 21.71 12.57 -2.11
N PRO A 32 23.00 12.51 -2.57
CA PRO A 32 23.43 13.28 -3.72
C PRO A 32 22.54 13.01 -4.95
N ILE A 33 22.18 14.05 -5.70
CA ILE A 33 21.33 13.92 -6.89
C ILE A 33 21.93 12.93 -7.91
N SER A 34 23.24 12.90 -8.05
CA SER A 34 23.96 11.97 -8.95
C SER A 34 23.67 10.50 -8.64
N ILE A 35 23.52 10.14 -7.36
CA ILE A 35 23.13 8.78 -6.95
C ILE A 35 21.73 8.44 -7.44
N VAL A 36 20.78 9.37 -7.35
CA VAL A 36 19.42 9.16 -7.79
C VAL A 36 19.32 9.09 -9.31
N GLU A 37 20.06 9.95 -10.01
CA GLU A 37 20.15 9.97 -11.48
C GLU A 37 20.80 8.68 -12.03
N GLU A 38 21.71 8.08 -11.31
CA GLU A 38 22.27 6.77 -11.65
C GLU A 38 21.30 5.61 -11.31
N PHE A 39 20.59 5.69 -10.18
CA PHE A 39 19.67 4.67 -9.70
C PHE A 39 18.45 4.51 -10.62
N GLN A 40 17.77 5.60 -10.97
CA GLN A 40 16.47 5.53 -11.67
C GLN A 40 16.54 4.82 -13.03
N PRO A 41 17.50 5.07 -13.92
CA PRO A 41 17.63 4.32 -15.16
C PRO A 41 17.85 2.82 -14.94
N LYS A 42 18.71 2.46 -13.98
CA LYS A 42 18.97 1.04 -13.64
C LYS A 42 17.71 0.37 -13.07
N TYR A 43 16.98 1.07 -12.20
CA TYR A 43 15.73 0.60 -11.63
C TYR A 43 14.67 0.33 -12.72
N PHE A 44 14.46 1.27 -13.62
CA PHE A 44 13.49 1.08 -14.70
C PHE A 44 13.94 0.09 -15.78
N ALA A 45 15.24 -0.09 -15.98
CA ALA A 45 15.76 -1.16 -16.82
C ALA A 45 15.48 -2.55 -16.23
N ALA A 46 15.60 -2.68 -14.90
CA ALA A 46 15.26 -3.92 -14.19
C ALA A 46 13.75 -4.17 -14.13
N PHE A 47 12.94 -3.11 -14.08
CA PHE A 47 11.48 -3.18 -13.95
C PHE A 47 10.76 -2.40 -15.05
N PRO A 48 10.88 -2.78 -16.33
CA PRO A 48 10.33 -2.00 -17.45
C PRO A 48 8.80 -1.93 -17.48
N ALA A 49 8.12 -2.82 -16.74
CA ALA A 49 6.66 -2.80 -16.61
C ALA A 49 6.16 -1.53 -15.92
N HIS A 50 6.91 -0.97 -14.95
CA HIS A 50 6.54 0.28 -14.28
C HIS A 50 6.48 1.46 -15.23
N GLN A 51 7.49 1.63 -16.10
CA GLN A 51 7.47 2.70 -17.08
C GLN A 51 6.34 2.55 -18.11
N ARG A 52 6.07 1.32 -18.56
CA ARG A 52 4.95 1.07 -19.48
C ARG A 52 3.61 1.42 -18.83
N TRP A 53 3.45 1.06 -17.56
CA TRP A 53 2.26 1.39 -16.80
C TRP A 53 2.11 2.90 -16.60
N GLN A 54 3.17 3.62 -16.21
CA GLN A 54 3.13 5.09 -16.07
C GLN A 54 2.75 5.80 -17.37
N ARG A 55 3.32 5.37 -18.52
CA ARG A 55 2.96 5.91 -19.84
C ARG A 55 1.50 5.66 -20.16
N ARG A 56 1.02 4.44 -19.95
CA ARG A 56 -0.41 4.11 -20.16
C ARG A 56 -1.34 5.00 -19.34
N ILE A 57 -1.01 5.24 -18.06
CA ILE A 57 -1.80 6.13 -17.20
C ILE A 57 -1.81 7.57 -17.75
N ALA A 58 -0.65 8.08 -18.17
CA ALA A 58 -0.54 9.41 -18.76
C ALA A 58 -1.36 9.54 -20.06
N ASP A 59 -1.29 8.54 -20.93
CA ASP A 59 -2.05 8.50 -22.19
C ASP A 59 -3.56 8.44 -21.93
N GLU A 60 -4.01 7.60 -20.99
CA GLU A 60 -5.42 7.48 -20.62
C GLU A 60 -5.95 8.77 -20.00
N LEU A 61 -5.17 9.40 -19.11
CA LEU A 61 -5.47 10.72 -18.55
C LEU A 61 -5.60 11.78 -19.64
N TYR A 62 -4.65 11.82 -20.57
CA TYR A 62 -4.67 12.80 -21.66
C TYR A 62 -5.93 12.67 -22.54
N GLN A 63 -6.29 11.43 -22.89
CA GLN A 63 -7.44 11.14 -23.73
C GLN A 63 -8.78 11.41 -23.06
N ARG A 64 -8.94 10.95 -21.82
CA ARG A 64 -10.25 10.88 -21.15
C ARG A 64 -10.45 11.94 -20.06
N GLY A 65 -9.38 12.43 -19.44
CA GLY A 65 -9.44 13.33 -18.28
C GLY A 65 -9.90 12.65 -16.98
N TYR A 66 -10.06 11.32 -16.99
CA TYR A 66 -10.38 10.51 -15.82
C TYR A 66 -9.71 9.16 -15.90
N LEU A 67 -9.57 8.52 -14.75
CA LEU A 67 -9.14 7.12 -14.63
C LEU A 67 -10.20 6.30 -13.91
N VAL A 68 -10.15 5.00 -14.14
CA VAL A 68 -10.93 4.01 -13.41
C VAL A 68 -9.94 3.07 -12.73
N SER A 69 -9.99 2.97 -11.40
CA SER A 69 -9.11 2.09 -10.64
C SER A 69 -9.38 0.62 -10.92
N LEU A 70 -8.48 -0.26 -10.49
CA LEU A 70 -8.66 -1.70 -10.57
C LEU A 70 -9.99 -2.17 -9.97
N MET A 71 -10.46 -1.51 -8.90
CA MET A 71 -11.70 -1.81 -8.19
C MET A 71 -12.94 -1.13 -8.80
N GLY A 72 -12.80 -0.43 -9.93
CA GLY A 72 -13.90 0.22 -10.65
C GLY A 72 -14.24 1.64 -10.19
N ARG A 73 -13.49 2.23 -9.25
CA ARG A 73 -13.70 3.60 -8.81
C ARG A 73 -13.22 4.58 -9.87
N LYS A 74 -14.09 5.51 -10.30
CA LYS A 74 -13.80 6.54 -11.29
C LYS A 74 -13.40 7.84 -10.59
N ARG A 75 -12.32 8.50 -11.09
CA ARG A 75 -11.89 9.82 -10.65
C ARG A 75 -11.62 10.73 -11.85
N TRP A 76 -12.18 11.93 -11.82
CA TRP A 76 -11.85 13.01 -12.74
C TRP A 76 -10.66 13.81 -12.24
N PHE A 77 -9.80 14.27 -13.17
CA PHE A 77 -8.67 15.13 -12.88
C PHE A 77 -8.92 16.48 -13.52
N HIS A 78 -8.98 17.53 -12.69
CA HIS A 78 -9.34 18.88 -13.12
C HIS A 78 -8.11 19.74 -13.48
N GLY A 79 -6.88 19.23 -13.23
CA GLY A 79 -5.64 19.87 -13.68
C GLY A 79 -5.43 19.74 -15.19
N ARG A 80 -4.42 20.43 -15.71
CA ARG A 80 -4.01 20.27 -17.11
C ARG A 80 -3.52 18.82 -17.31
N ARG A 81 -4.08 18.12 -18.29
CA ARG A 81 -3.85 16.68 -18.52
C ARG A 81 -2.41 16.33 -18.90
N ASN A 82 -1.63 17.30 -19.37
CA ASN A 82 -0.20 17.16 -19.71
C ASN A 82 0.73 17.74 -18.63
N ASP A 83 0.17 18.25 -17.54
CA ASP A 83 0.98 18.78 -16.44
C ASP A 83 1.61 17.65 -15.63
N PRO A 84 2.94 17.70 -15.36
CA PRO A 84 3.64 16.67 -14.61
C PRO A 84 3.06 16.39 -13.21
N ALA A 85 2.50 17.39 -12.53
CA ALA A 85 1.88 17.18 -11.21
C ALA A 85 0.59 16.38 -11.34
N THR A 86 -0.26 16.73 -12.31
CA THR A 86 -1.51 16.01 -12.60
C THR A 86 -1.23 14.56 -13.02
N ILE A 87 -0.18 14.33 -13.82
CA ILE A 87 0.22 12.97 -14.23
C ILE A 87 0.68 12.15 -13.00
N ARG A 88 1.50 12.72 -12.11
CA ARG A 88 1.92 12.04 -10.87
C ARG A 88 0.74 11.71 -9.96
N GLU A 89 -0.21 12.63 -9.83
CA GLU A 89 -1.46 12.40 -9.10
C GLU A 89 -2.26 11.24 -9.70
N ALA A 90 -2.34 11.16 -11.02
CA ALA A 90 -3.01 10.08 -11.75
C ALA A 90 -2.30 8.73 -11.57
N ILE A 91 -0.97 8.71 -11.62
CA ILE A 91 -0.15 7.52 -11.35
C ILE A 91 -0.39 7.00 -9.92
N ALA A 92 -0.45 7.88 -8.93
CA ALA A 92 -0.68 7.49 -7.55
C ALA A 92 -2.11 7.00 -7.29
N TYR A 93 -3.09 7.53 -8.04
CA TYR A 93 -4.50 7.25 -7.81
C TYR A 93 -4.87 5.77 -7.92
N ASP A 94 -4.45 5.08 -8.98
CA ASP A 94 -4.89 3.71 -9.26
C ASP A 94 -4.51 2.73 -8.12
N PRO A 95 -3.24 2.60 -7.70
CA PRO A 95 -2.89 1.70 -6.61
C PRO A 95 -3.45 2.14 -5.25
N GLN A 96 -3.43 3.45 -4.93
CA GLN A 96 -3.93 3.94 -3.65
C GLN A 96 -5.45 3.78 -3.51
N SER A 97 -6.20 4.09 -4.58
CA SER A 97 -7.65 3.89 -4.59
C SER A 97 -8.03 2.43 -4.51
N SER A 98 -7.30 1.56 -5.22
CA SER A 98 -7.55 0.12 -5.21
C SER A 98 -7.29 -0.48 -3.82
N LEU A 99 -6.20 -0.07 -3.15
CA LEU A 99 -5.89 -0.50 -1.79
C LEU A 99 -6.97 -0.04 -0.80
N ALA A 100 -7.40 1.23 -0.88
CA ALA A 100 -8.47 1.75 -0.04
C ALA A 100 -9.78 0.96 -0.21
N ASP A 101 -10.14 0.59 -1.44
CA ASP A 101 -11.33 -0.23 -1.70
C ASP A 101 -11.19 -1.66 -1.16
N ILE A 102 -10.00 -2.25 -1.21
CA ILE A 102 -9.70 -3.56 -0.61
C ILE A 102 -9.88 -3.52 0.90
N VAL A 103 -9.31 -2.51 1.57
CA VAL A 103 -9.46 -2.31 3.02
C VAL A 103 -10.93 -2.10 3.39
N ASN A 104 -11.67 -1.26 2.64
CA ASN A 104 -13.09 -1.04 2.88
C ASN A 104 -13.93 -2.33 2.72
N ARG A 105 -13.62 -3.17 1.73
CA ARG A 105 -14.27 -4.48 1.56
C ARG A 105 -13.96 -5.43 2.70
N ALA A 106 -12.72 -5.44 3.18
CA ALA A 106 -12.32 -6.23 4.34
C ALA A 106 -13.10 -5.79 5.60
N MET A 107 -13.19 -4.48 5.85
CA MET A 107 -14.02 -3.94 6.94
C MET A 107 -15.48 -4.37 6.83
N LEU A 108 -16.06 -4.32 5.64
CA LEU A 108 -17.46 -4.72 5.43
C LEU A 108 -17.66 -6.21 5.71
N ARG A 109 -16.74 -7.08 5.24
CA ARG A 109 -16.82 -8.52 5.54
C ARG A 109 -16.75 -8.80 7.04
N LEU A 110 -15.84 -8.14 7.73
CA LEU A 110 -15.71 -8.24 9.18
C LEU A 110 -16.98 -7.75 9.89
N TRP A 111 -17.51 -6.60 9.50
CA TRP A 111 -18.74 -6.04 10.06
C TRP A 111 -19.94 -7.00 9.92
N MET A 112 -19.99 -7.76 8.84
CA MET A 112 -21.05 -8.74 8.58
C MET A 112 -20.79 -10.10 9.23
N SER A 113 -19.62 -10.30 9.85
CA SER A 113 -19.26 -11.52 10.55
C SER A 113 -19.94 -11.59 11.92
N PRO A 114 -20.43 -12.77 12.37
CA PRO A 114 -21.02 -12.91 13.69
C PRO A 114 -20.04 -12.68 14.86
N ASN A 115 -18.74 -12.87 14.62
CA ASN A 115 -17.68 -12.69 15.62
C ASN A 115 -16.86 -11.43 15.30
N PHE A 116 -17.54 -10.31 15.13
CA PHE A 116 -16.87 -9.07 14.74
C PHE A 116 -16.15 -8.42 15.92
N PRO A 117 -14.81 -8.28 15.89
CA PRO A 117 -14.07 -7.53 16.88
C PRO A 117 -14.38 -6.03 16.72
N ILE A 118 -14.23 -5.27 17.79
CA ILE A 118 -14.49 -3.83 17.75
C ILE A 118 -13.41 -3.14 16.92
N LEU A 119 -13.79 -2.56 15.78
CA LEU A 119 -12.90 -1.72 14.98
C LEU A 119 -12.61 -0.41 15.70
N VAL A 120 -11.35 -0.19 16.06
CA VAL A 120 -10.91 1.00 16.79
C VAL A 120 -10.38 2.08 15.84
N ALA A 121 -9.60 1.67 14.83
CA ALA A 121 -9.01 2.61 13.88
C ALA A 121 -8.84 2.01 12.48
N ASN A 122 -8.91 2.89 11.49
CA ASN A 122 -8.52 2.64 10.11
C ASN A 122 -7.41 3.63 9.75
N ASP A 123 -6.18 3.16 9.71
CA ASP A 123 -5.00 3.95 9.40
C ASP A 123 -4.50 3.62 7.99
N HIS A 124 -5.11 4.22 6.96
CA HIS A 124 -4.78 4.04 5.54
C HIS A 124 -4.90 2.60 5.03
N ASP A 125 -3.87 1.79 5.24
CA ASP A 125 -3.74 0.39 4.81
C ASP A 125 -3.77 -0.60 5.99
N ALA A 126 -3.98 -0.11 7.21
CA ALA A 126 -4.04 -0.90 8.42
C ALA A 126 -5.36 -0.76 9.15
N LEU A 127 -5.88 -1.87 9.66
CA LEU A 127 -7.06 -1.92 10.52
C LEU A 127 -6.64 -2.32 11.93
N THR A 128 -7.14 -1.61 12.93
CA THR A 128 -6.92 -1.92 14.34
C THR A 128 -8.20 -2.32 15.00
N PHE A 129 -8.17 -3.47 15.66
CA PHE A 129 -9.30 -4.03 16.39
C PHE A 129 -8.96 -4.16 17.86
N THR A 130 -10.00 -4.23 18.70
CA THR A 130 -9.91 -4.68 20.07
C THR A 130 -10.91 -5.81 20.31
N TYR A 131 -10.53 -6.76 21.14
CA TYR A 131 -11.35 -7.93 21.49
C TYR A 131 -10.97 -8.42 22.90
N PRO A 132 -11.87 -9.16 23.59
CA PRO A 132 -11.57 -9.82 24.85
C PRO A 132 -10.43 -10.85 24.65
N GLU A 133 -9.51 -10.94 25.62
CA GLU A 133 -8.35 -11.84 25.53
C GLU A 133 -8.76 -13.33 25.38
N ASP A 134 -9.81 -13.70 26.06
CA ASP A 134 -10.39 -15.08 26.03
C ASP A 134 -11.07 -15.42 24.69
N GLU A 135 -11.25 -14.45 23.79
CA GLU A 135 -11.80 -14.65 22.45
C GLU A 135 -10.73 -14.68 21.34
N GLU A 136 -9.43 -14.53 21.65
CA GLU A 136 -8.35 -14.47 20.67
C GLU A 136 -8.34 -15.67 19.73
N ASP A 137 -8.50 -16.89 20.26
CA ASP A 137 -8.51 -18.14 19.49
C ASP A 137 -9.65 -18.24 18.47
N SER A 138 -10.71 -17.46 18.64
CA SER A 138 -11.82 -17.41 17.69
C SER A 138 -11.74 -16.22 16.74
N ILE A 139 -11.26 -15.07 17.22
CA ILE A 139 -11.23 -13.81 16.47
C ILE A 139 -10.07 -13.77 15.49
N VAL A 140 -8.86 -14.18 15.88
CA VAL A 140 -7.70 -14.16 14.98
C VAL A 140 -7.90 -15.02 13.73
N PRO A 141 -8.40 -16.27 13.83
CA PRO A 141 -8.77 -17.05 12.63
C PRO A 141 -9.86 -16.40 11.78
N ALA A 142 -10.86 -15.76 12.39
CA ALA A 142 -11.91 -15.05 11.66
C ALA A 142 -11.37 -13.84 10.89
N LEU A 143 -10.41 -13.09 11.47
CA LEU A 143 -9.69 -12.02 10.77
C LEU A 143 -8.92 -12.58 9.57
N HIS A 144 -8.16 -13.67 9.74
CA HIS A 144 -7.43 -14.32 8.66
C HIS A 144 -8.34 -14.84 7.55
N ALA A 145 -9.54 -15.26 7.85
CA ALA A 145 -10.53 -15.66 6.83
C ALA A 145 -11.15 -14.47 6.09
N ALA A 146 -11.34 -13.34 6.75
CA ALA A 146 -12.05 -12.18 6.20
C ALA A 146 -11.14 -11.18 5.47
N LEU A 147 -9.87 -11.05 5.86
CA LEU A 147 -8.95 -10.04 5.32
C LEU A 147 -8.47 -10.31 3.89
N PRO A 148 -8.15 -11.54 3.46
CA PRO A 148 -7.64 -11.78 2.12
C PRO A 148 -8.60 -11.31 1.04
N GLU A 149 -8.08 -10.59 0.05
CA GLU A 149 -8.80 -10.21 -1.16
C GLU A 149 -8.14 -10.86 -2.37
N ARG A 150 -8.94 -11.55 -3.17
CA ARG A 150 -8.50 -12.14 -4.45
C ARG A 150 -9.20 -11.42 -5.58
N ILE A 151 -8.42 -10.75 -6.43
CA ILE A 151 -8.93 -9.93 -7.52
C ILE A 151 -8.55 -10.60 -8.82
N GLU A 152 -9.55 -11.00 -9.60
CA GLU A 152 -9.33 -11.50 -10.95
C GLU A 152 -9.02 -10.34 -11.89
N LEU A 153 -7.87 -10.40 -12.53
CA LEU A 153 -7.43 -9.43 -13.52
C LEU A 153 -7.98 -9.81 -14.91
N LYS A 154 -8.13 -8.81 -15.77
CA LYS A 154 -8.63 -9.00 -17.16
C LYS A 154 -7.84 -10.02 -17.99
N ASN A 155 -6.62 -10.34 -17.62
CA ASN A 155 -5.75 -11.32 -18.25
C ASN A 155 -5.84 -12.73 -17.64
N GLY A 156 -6.82 -12.98 -16.78
CA GLY A 156 -7.04 -14.25 -16.09
C GLY A 156 -6.11 -14.52 -14.90
N ARG A 157 -5.18 -13.59 -14.58
CA ARG A 157 -4.34 -13.72 -13.38
C ARG A 157 -5.10 -13.26 -12.15
N VAL A 158 -4.80 -13.86 -11.01
CA VAL A 158 -5.34 -13.44 -9.71
C VAL A 158 -4.28 -12.61 -8.99
N LEU A 159 -4.67 -11.43 -8.56
CA LEU A 159 -3.91 -10.59 -7.64
C LEU A 159 -4.35 -10.91 -6.21
N SER A 160 -3.42 -11.26 -5.36
CA SER A 160 -3.61 -11.36 -3.91
C SER A 160 -2.67 -10.39 -3.23
N ILE A 161 -3.18 -9.60 -2.30
CA ILE A 161 -2.38 -8.65 -1.53
C ILE A 161 -2.09 -9.29 -0.18
N PRO A 162 -0.81 -9.54 0.15
CA PRO A 162 -0.45 -10.04 1.46
C PRO A 162 -0.72 -8.99 2.53
N TYR A 163 -1.01 -9.44 3.73
CA TYR A 163 -1.16 -8.61 4.91
C TYR A 163 -0.40 -9.20 6.09
N ASP A 164 0.01 -8.34 7.00
CA ASP A 164 0.62 -8.72 8.27
C ASP A 164 -0.44 -8.61 9.37
N CYS A 165 -0.47 -9.56 10.29
CA CYS A 165 -1.34 -9.54 11.46
C CYS A 165 -0.48 -9.51 12.72
N LYS A 166 -0.84 -8.62 13.65
CA LYS A 166 -0.16 -8.51 14.94
C LYS A 166 -1.19 -8.36 16.05
N THR A 167 -0.94 -9.05 17.16
CA THR A 167 -1.74 -8.97 18.38
C THR A 167 -0.89 -8.52 19.55
N GLY A 168 -1.49 -7.91 20.57
CA GLY A 168 -0.81 -7.46 21.79
C GLY A 168 -1.63 -6.43 22.56
N TRP A 169 -1.12 -6.05 23.70
CA TRP A 169 -1.83 -5.16 24.64
C TRP A 169 -1.88 -3.69 24.20
N ASN A 170 -0.94 -3.26 23.36
CA ASN A 170 -0.89 -1.89 22.89
C ASN A 170 -0.13 -1.74 21.57
N ARG A 171 -0.28 -0.57 20.92
CA ARG A 171 0.37 -0.20 19.65
C ARG A 171 1.63 0.66 19.82
N GLY A 172 2.14 0.80 21.04
CA GLY A 172 3.37 1.54 21.29
C GLY A 172 4.58 0.85 20.68
N ASP A 173 5.68 1.59 20.56
CA ASP A 173 6.95 1.03 20.13
C ASP A 173 7.46 0.00 21.11
N PHE A 174 8.16 -1.02 20.60
CA PHE A 174 8.82 -1.99 21.44
C PHE A 174 9.91 -1.32 22.29
N ASP A 175 9.85 -1.51 23.59
CA ASP A 175 10.89 -1.15 24.54
C ASP A 175 10.93 -2.25 25.60
N PRO A 176 12.06 -2.97 25.74
CA PRO A 176 12.14 -4.12 26.65
C PRO A 176 11.88 -3.76 28.10
N ASP A 177 12.13 -2.52 28.49
CA ASP A 177 11.97 -2.07 29.88
C ASP A 177 10.61 -1.37 30.12
N LYS A 178 10.10 -0.63 29.11
CA LYS A 178 8.90 0.21 29.25
C LYS A 178 7.68 -0.37 28.56
N ASN A 179 7.85 -1.14 27.49
CA ASN A 179 6.77 -1.72 26.69
C ASN A 179 7.13 -3.10 26.13
N PRO A 180 7.40 -4.11 27.00
CA PRO A 180 7.73 -5.47 26.55
C PRO A 180 6.53 -6.19 25.89
N GLU A 181 5.30 -5.76 26.21
CA GLU A 181 4.03 -6.35 25.73
C GLU A 181 3.48 -5.66 24.48
N TRP A 182 4.38 -5.21 23.60
CA TRP A 182 3.99 -4.64 22.33
C TRP A 182 3.36 -5.69 21.38
N LEU A 183 2.95 -5.24 20.19
CA LEU A 183 2.37 -6.11 19.16
C LEU A 183 3.34 -7.22 18.72
N LYS A 184 2.90 -8.47 18.77
CA LYS A 184 3.61 -9.67 18.29
C LYS A 184 2.93 -10.18 17.01
N ASP A 185 3.71 -10.79 16.12
CA ASP A 185 3.14 -11.39 14.91
C ASP A 185 2.17 -12.52 15.29
N CYS A 186 0.93 -12.44 14.82
CA CYS A 186 0.01 -13.55 14.89
C CYS A 186 0.22 -14.42 13.65
N HIS A 187 0.70 -15.63 13.87
CA HIS A 187 0.87 -16.60 12.79
C HIS A 187 -0.50 -17.11 12.34
N SER A 188 -0.75 -17.08 11.02
CA SER A 188 -1.79 -17.91 10.45
C SER A 188 -1.43 -19.36 10.78
N THR A 189 -2.28 -20.07 11.49
CA THR A 189 -2.22 -21.53 11.49
C THR A 189 -2.49 -21.97 10.06
N ASP A 190 -1.42 -22.41 9.34
CA ASP A 190 -1.52 -23.07 8.04
C ASP A 190 -2.43 -24.31 8.11
#